data_fafcba61b42da9e387d540ce831ce6e0
#
_entry.id   fafcba61b42da9e387d540ce831ce6e0
#
_cell.length_a   1.000
_cell.length_b   1.000
_cell.length_c   1.000
_cell.angle_alpha   90.00
_cell.angle_beta   90.00
_cell.angle_gamma   90.00
#
_symmetry.space_group_name_H-M   'P 1'
#
loop_
_entity.id
_entity.type
_entity.pdbx_description
1 polymer ?
#
loop_
_entity_poly.entity_id
_entity_poly.type
_entity_poly.pdbx_seq_one_letter_code
_entity_poly.pdbx_strand_id
1 'polypeptide(L)'
;MLYIPRMGRPPLILVSPSIEKSGVEFHDLSASLSVRYDSAVLAAGGLPLTAPATTDRAALAECVRRADGVLLTGGDDINPELYENSFPKKILKTVEQTPDGGERDERELVLIEEIFRQRKPLLAICRGHQMLNVAFGGRLVADIRQQVPGALNHQRLDRPEDLVHEAALTPGSLLSKICKAQVLGVNSTHHQAVVRPAEPFVATARSRDGIVEAMELRPELAGKLPFLLSVQFHPERLVQKHARYRAIFQRFVEACARNKIKKS
;
A
#
# COMPACT_ATOMS: atom_id res chain seq x y z
N MET A 1 -2.23 -28.90 5.36
CA MET A 1 -2.71 -29.36 4.05
C MET A 1 -2.13 -28.41 3.01
N LEU A 2 -1.13 -28.85 2.25
CA LEU A 2 -0.50 -28.06 1.20
C LEU A 2 -1.53 -27.86 0.07
N TYR A 3 -1.92 -26.61 -0.17
CA TYR A 3 -2.71 -26.25 -1.35
C TYR A 3 -1.82 -26.41 -2.59
N ILE A 4 -2.08 -27.43 -3.40
CA ILE A 4 -1.49 -27.58 -4.73
C ILE A 4 -2.39 -26.79 -5.71
N PRO A 5 -1.94 -25.64 -6.25
CA PRO A 5 -2.76 -24.90 -7.19
C PRO A 5 -2.86 -25.66 -8.51
N ARG A 6 -4.03 -25.63 -9.11
CA ARG A 6 -4.28 -26.07 -10.49
C ARG A 6 -3.27 -25.48 -11.44
N MET A 7 -2.64 -26.35 -12.23
CA MET A 7 -1.79 -26.16 -13.41
C MET A 7 -1.70 -24.73 -13.96
N GLY A 8 -0.78 -23.95 -13.42
CA GLY A 8 -0.35 -22.64 -13.91
C GLY A 8 0.75 -22.10 -12.98
N ARG A 9 1.78 -21.52 -13.57
CA ARG A 9 2.85 -20.85 -12.80
C ARG A 9 2.23 -19.77 -11.91
N PRO A 10 2.50 -19.71 -10.59
CA PRO A 10 2.00 -18.68 -9.70
C PRO A 10 2.34 -17.28 -10.24
N PRO A 11 1.43 -16.28 -10.08
CA PRO A 11 1.73 -14.93 -10.52
C PRO A 11 2.87 -14.33 -9.68
N LEU A 12 3.80 -13.65 -10.36
CA LEU A 12 4.93 -12.97 -9.76
C LEU A 12 4.49 -11.58 -9.26
N ILE A 13 4.65 -11.34 -7.96
CA ILE A 13 4.28 -10.08 -7.31
C ILE A 13 5.55 -9.33 -6.92
N LEU A 14 5.79 -8.17 -7.54
CA LEU A 14 6.87 -7.28 -7.16
C LEU A 14 6.48 -6.52 -5.89
N VAL A 15 7.28 -6.62 -4.83
CA VAL A 15 7.00 -6.02 -3.51
C VAL A 15 8.02 -4.92 -3.24
N SER A 16 7.58 -3.68 -2.98
CA SER A 16 8.52 -2.59 -2.67
C SER A 16 9.03 -2.72 -1.23
N PRO A 17 10.37 -2.76 -0.99
CA PRO A 17 10.92 -2.81 0.36
C PRO A 17 11.04 -1.42 0.98
N SER A 18 11.14 -1.37 2.32
CA SER A 18 11.74 -0.26 3.05
C SER A 18 13.25 -0.30 2.98
N ILE A 19 13.89 0.73 3.50
CA ILE A 19 15.35 0.82 3.63
C ILE A 19 15.68 1.08 5.09
N GLU A 20 16.62 0.31 5.62
CA GLU A 20 17.18 0.48 6.95
C GLU A 20 18.57 1.08 6.87
N LYS A 21 18.86 2.06 7.74
CA LYS A 21 20.16 2.74 7.78
C LYS A 21 21.30 1.81 8.18
N SER A 22 21.00 0.84 9.02
CA SER A 22 21.99 -0.08 9.58
C SER A 22 21.45 -1.49 9.54
N GLY A 23 21.71 -2.18 8.42
CA GLY A 23 21.38 -3.58 8.24
C GLY A 23 22.14 -4.48 9.21
N VAL A 24 21.59 -5.69 9.44
CA VAL A 24 22.09 -6.62 10.46
C VAL A 24 23.49 -7.15 10.14
N GLU A 25 23.82 -7.30 8.84
CA GLU A 25 25.05 -7.98 8.42
C GLU A 25 26.30 -7.11 8.62
N PHE A 26 26.34 -5.94 7.99
CA PHE A 26 27.53 -5.06 8.01
C PHE A 26 27.21 -3.64 8.51
N HIS A 27 26.05 -3.41 9.07
CA HIS A 27 25.60 -2.09 9.51
C HIS A 27 25.59 -1.03 8.39
N ASP A 28 25.37 -1.47 7.15
CA ASP A 28 25.23 -0.63 5.97
C ASP A 28 23.75 -0.41 5.60
N LEU A 29 23.52 0.41 4.58
CA LEU A 29 22.17 0.66 4.06
C LEU A 29 21.61 -0.62 3.44
N SER A 30 20.51 -1.13 3.97
CA SER A 30 19.96 -2.43 3.62
C SER A 30 18.46 -2.38 3.31
N ALA A 31 18.04 -3.14 2.30
CA ALA A 31 16.62 -3.34 2.03
C ALA A 31 15.96 -4.15 3.15
N SER A 32 14.84 -3.66 3.67
CA SER A 32 14.06 -4.28 4.75
C SER A 32 12.62 -4.51 4.33
N LEU A 33 12.11 -5.70 4.61
CA LEU A 33 10.72 -6.08 4.31
C LEU A 33 10.18 -6.99 5.41
N SER A 34 9.03 -6.64 5.97
CA SER A 34 8.35 -7.55 6.91
C SER A 34 7.91 -8.83 6.20
N VAL A 35 8.30 -9.97 6.75
CA VAL A 35 7.88 -11.30 6.26
C VAL A 35 6.36 -11.50 6.22
N ARG A 36 5.59 -10.60 6.84
CA ARG A 36 4.12 -10.62 6.80
C ARG A 36 3.59 -10.38 5.39
N TYR A 37 4.24 -9.53 4.58
CA TYR A 37 3.86 -9.29 3.19
C TYR A 37 4.06 -10.54 2.34
N ASP A 38 5.25 -11.16 2.44
CA ASP A 38 5.55 -12.40 1.74
C ASP A 38 4.58 -13.52 2.12
N SER A 39 4.36 -13.70 3.44
CA SER A 39 3.44 -14.71 3.96
C SER A 39 2.01 -14.51 3.45
N ALA A 40 1.53 -13.27 3.36
CA ALA A 40 0.19 -12.95 2.87
C ALA A 40 0.04 -13.24 1.36
N VAL A 41 1.06 -12.88 0.56
CA VAL A 41 1.09 -13.16 -0.88
C VAL A 41 1.18 -14.65 -1.15
N LEU A 42 2.07 -15.37 -0.47
CA LEU A 42 2.21 -16.83 -0.59
C LEU A 42 0.92 -17.57 -0.20
N ALA A 43 0.30 -17.17 0.90
CA ALA A 43 -0.98 -17.76 1.34
C ALA A 43 -2.13 -17.51 0.35
N ALA A 44 -2.03 -16.46 -0.47
CA ALA A 44 -2.97 -16.17 -1.56
C ALA A 44 -2.62 -16.87 -2.89
N GLY A 45 -1.51 -17.61 -2.94
CA GLY A 45 -1.06 -18.35 -4.14
C GLY A 45 -0.20 -17.52 -5.11
N GLY A 46 0.28 -16.35 -4.70
CA GLY A 46 1.27 -15.55 -5.44
C GLY A 46 2.70 -15.89 -5.07
N LEU A 47 3.65 -15.48 -5.89
CA LEU A 47 5.09 -15.57 -5.64
C LEU A 47 5.65 -14.15 -5.40
N PRO A 48 5.97 -13.75 -4.16
CA PRO A 48 6.53 -12.45 -3.87
C PRO A 48 8.00 -12.38 -4.31
N LEU A 49 8.38 -11.24 -4.86
CA LEU A 49 9.77 -10.91 -5.19
C LEU A 49 10.04 -9.46 -4.78
N THR A 50 11.04 -9.24 -3.94
CA THR A 50 11.42 -7.91 -3.49
C THR A 50 11.97 -7.07 -4.65
N ALA A 51 11.48 -5.84 -4.81
CA ALA A 51 12.02 -4.90 -5.79
C ALA A 51 13.44 -4.49 -5.41
N PRO A 52 14.35 -4.25 -6.38
CA PRO A 52 15.68 -3.76 -6.08
C PRO A 52 15.62 -2.35 -5.47
N ALA A 53 16.53 -2.08 -4.52
CA ALA A 53 16.72 -0.76 -3.92
C ALA A 53 17.55 0.13 -4.88
N THR A 54 16.91 0.64 -5.92
CA THR A 54 17.53 1.49 -6.96
C THR A 54 16.55 2.53 -7.45
N THR A 55 17.07 3.65 -7.97
CA THR A 55 16.30 4.68 -8.69
C THR A 55 16.47 4.59 -10.23
N ASP A 56 17.20 3.58 -10.72
CA ASP A 56 17.34 3.33 -12.15
C ASP A 56 15.97 3.00 -12.77
N ARG A 57 15.45 3.96 -13.52
CA ARG A 57 14.12 3.89 -14.15
C ARG A 57 14.00 2.72 -15.13
N ALA A 58 15.06 2.40 -15.87
CA ALA A 58 15.04 1.29 -16.83
C ALA A 58 14.98 -0.07 -16.12
N ALA A 59 15.75 -0.23 -15.05
CA ALA A 59 15.72 -1.43 -14.22
C ALA A 59 14.35 -1.61 -13.55
N LEU A 60 13.77 -0.54 -12.97
CA LEU A 60 12.45 -0.58 -12.34
C LEU A 60 11.34 -0.89 -13.35
N ALA A 61 11.40 -0.25 -14.54
CA ALA A 61 10.45 -0.53 -15.64
C ALA A 61 10.50 -2.00 -16.07
N GLU A 62 11.70 -2.59 -16.16
CA GLU A 62 11.87 -4.00 -16.50
C GLU A 62 11.36 -4.92 -15.37
N CYS A 63 11.60 -4.58 -14.11
CA CYS A 63 11.03 -5.32 -12.98
C CYS A 63 9.49 -5.33 -13.02
N VAL A 64 8.86 -4.17 -13.23
CA VAL A 64 7.40 -4.07 -13.40
C VAL A 64 6.93 -4.86 -14.63
N ARG A 65 7.67 -4.84 -15.73
CA ARG A 65 7.32 -5.59 -16.95
C ARG A 65 7.27 -7.10 -16.68
N ARG A 66 8.24 -7.64 -15.95
CA ARG A 66 8.32 -9.07 -15.60
C ARG A 66 7.30 -9.48 -14.54
N ALA A 67 6.91 -8.58 -13.66
CA ALA A 67 5.92 -8.87 -12.64
C ALA A 67 4.50 -8.97 -13.24
N ASP A 68 3.65 -9.77 -12.60
CA ASP A 68 2.23 -9.90 -12.91
C ASP A 68 1.37 -8.91 -12.13
N GLY A 69 1.90 -8.36 -11.02
CA GLY A 69 1.33 -7.31 -10.20
C GLY A 69 2.36 -6.68 -9.27
N VAL A 70 2.00 -5.56 -8.63
CA VAL A 70 2.88 -4.83 -7.71
C VAL A 70 2.18 -4.60 -6.38
N LEU A 71 2.92 -4.80 -5.29
CA LEU A 71 2.52 -4.49 -3.91
C LEU A 71 3.42 -3.38 -3.37
N LEU A 72 2.84 -2.20 -3.09
CA LEU A 72 3.52 -1.12 -2.36
C LEU A 72 3.26 -1.29 -0.87
N THR A 73 4.32 -1.31 -0.08
CA THR A 73 4.26 -1.64 1.35
C THR A 73 4.15 -0.41 2.25
N GLY A 74 3.93 -0.64 3.54
CA GLY A 74 4.08 0.35 4.59
C GLY A 74 5.53 0.76 4.85
N GLY A 75 5.75 1.64 5.80
CA GLY A 75 7.08 2.11 6.24
C GLY A 75 7.06 3.54 6.72
N ASP A 76 8.21 4.19 6.72
CA ASP A 76 8.46 5.54 7.19
C ASP A 76 7.70 6.60 6.38
N ASP A 77 7.78 7.85 6.82
CA ASP A 77 7.06 8.96 6.23
C ASP A 77 7.58 9.33 4.83
N ILE A 78 6.67 9.88 4.03
CA ILE A 78 6.99 10.46 2.72
C ILE A 78 7.57 11.86 2.93
N ASN A 79 8.56 12.25 2.11
CA ASN A 79 9.11 13.60 2.13
C ASN A 79 7.99 14.64 1.96
N PRO A 80 7.80 15.55 2.94
CA PRO A 80 6.75 16.57 2.91
C PRO A 80 6.80 17.47 1.68
N GLU A 81 7.96 17.72 1.11
CA GLU A 81 8.14 18.57 -0.07
C GLU A 81 7.45 18.01 -1.33
N LEU A 82 7.14 16.71 -1.34
CA LEU A 82 6.43 16.07 -2.46
C LEU A 82 4.91 16.37 -2.47
N TYR A 83 4.33 16.83 -1.36
CA TYR A 83 2.88 17.01 -1.27
C TYR A 83 2.43 18.34 -0.64
N GLU A 84 3.36 19.15 -0.12
CA GLU A 84 3.07 20.48 0.45
C GLU A 84 4.30 21.36 0.39
N ASN A 85 4.14 22.60 -0.07
CA ASN A 85 5.24 23.55 -0.25
C ASN A 85 5.82 24.08 1.06
N SER A 86 5.04 24.08 2.14
CA SER A 86 5.54 24.48 3.46
C SER A 86 4.70 23.91 4.59
N PHE A 87 5.39 23.42 5.60
CA PHE A 87 4.80 23.05 6.89
C PHE A 87 5.40 23.88 8.02
N PRO A 88 4.63 24.14 9.09
CA PRO A 88 5.18 24.69 10.32
C PRO A 88 6.30 23.80 10.84
N LYS A 89 7.37 24.40 11.38
CA LYS A 89 8.53 23.67 11.95
C LYS A 89 8.14 22.59 12.97
N LYS A 90 7.03 22.82 13.70
CA LYS A 90 6.51 21.86 14.67
C LYS A 90 6.05 20.56 13.99
N ILE A 91 5.42 20.65 12.84
CA ILE A 91 4.97 19.50 12.05
C ILE A 91 6.18 18.77 11.44
N LEU A 92 7.13 19.52 10.85
CA LEU A 92 8.33 18.90 10.25
C LEU A 92 9.15 18.07 11.25
N LYS A 93 9.12 18.40 12.55
CA LYS A 93 9.79 17.63 13.59
C LYS A 93 9.15 16.27 13.88
N THR A 94 7.94 16.01 13.42
CA THR A 94 7.27 14.71 13.62
C THR A 94 7.46 13.77 12.42
N VAL A 95 8.06 14.26 11.35
CA VAL A 95 8.27 13.49 10.12
C VAL A 95 9.55 12.66 10.23
N GLU A 96 9.40 11.36 10.07
CA GLU A 96 10.49 10.36 10.12
C GLU A 96 10.63 9.72 8.74
N GLN A 97 11.47 10.33 7.89
CA GLN A 97 11.71 9.85 6.53
C GLN A 97 12.60 8.61 6.51
N THR A 98 12.44 7.78 5.46
CA THR A 98 13.36 6.68 5.17
C THR A 98 14.80 7.21 5.08
N PRO A 99 15.77 6.55 5.71
CA PRO A 99 17.13 7.09 5.86
C PRO A 99 18.02 6.87 4.61
N ASP A 100 17.46 6.92 3.44
CA ASP A 100 18.12 6.71 2.14
C ASP A 100 18.24 7.99 1.29
N GLY A 101 18.03 9.16 1.91
CA GLY A 101 18.12 10.44 1.18
C GLY A 101 16.93 10.70 0.23
N GLY A 102 15.82 9.97 0.37
CA GLY A 102 14.62 10.13 -0.45
C GLY A 102 14.57 9.16 -1.66
N GLU A 103 15.53 8.26 -1.80
CA GLU A 103 15.56 7.29 -2.92
C GLU A 103 14.35 6.36 -2.91
N ARG A 104 13.81 6.03 -1.72
CA ARG A 104 12.57 5.25 -1.64
C ARG A 104 11.37 5.98 -2.24
N ASP A 105 11.24 7.28 -1.97
CA ASP A 105 10.18 8.10 -2.55
C ASP A 105 10.30 8.12 -4.06
N GLU A 106 11.49 8.41 -4.59
CA GLU A 106 11.76 8.45 -6.03
C GLU A 106 11.48 7.09 -6.67
N ARG A 107 11.97 6.01 -6.09
CA ARG A 107 11.74 4.64 -6.57
C ARG A 107 10.25 4.30 -6.64
N GLU A 108 9.48 4.61 -5.60
CA GLU A 108 8.04 4.31 -5.57
C GLU A 108 7.24 5.19 -6.54
N LEU A 109 7.65 6.44 -6.77
CA LEU A 109 7.07 7.28 -7.83
C LEU A 109 7.29 6.66 -9.21
N VAL A 110 8.50 6.18 -9.51
CA VAL A 110 8.80 5.47 -10.76
C VAL A 110 7.98 4.19 -10.87
N LEU A 111 7.90 3.39 -9.81
CA LEU A 111 7.08 2.17 -9.82
C LEU A 111 5.61 2.48 -10.11
N ILE A 112 5.03 3.53 -9.51
CA ILE A 112 3.64 3.93 -9.73
C ILE A 112 3.44 4.36 -11.20
N GLU A 113 4.32 5.18 -11.76
CA GLU A 113 4.28 5.56 -13.17
C GLU A 113 4.26 4.32 -14.07
N GLU A 114 5.18 3.38 -13.84
CA GLU A 114 5.29 2.15 -14.61
C GLU A 114 4.10 1.20 -14.44
N ILE A 115 3.52 1.11 -13.24
CA ILE A 115 2.30 0.34 -12.97
C ILE A 115 1.16 0.84 -13.87
N PHE A 116 0.95 2.14 -13.93
CA PHE A 116 -0.10 2.72 -14.77
C PHE A 116 0.21 2.60 -16.25
N ARG A 117 1.45 2.88 -16.68
CA ARG A 117 1.90 2.75 -18.08
C ARG A 117 1.74 1.32 -18.59
N GLN A 118 2.12 0.33 -17.77
CA GLN A 118 2.10 -1.09 -18.14
C GLN A 118 0.81 -1.81 -17.71
N ARG A 119 -0.13 -1.10 -17.11
CA ARG A 119 -1.45 -1.59 -16.68
C ARG A 119 -1.34 -2.82 -15.78
N LYS A 120 -0.55 -2.73 -14.71
CA LYS A 120 -0.37 -3.81 -13.74
C LYS A 120 -1.39 -3.72 -12.61
N PRO A 121 -1.90 -4.85 -12.08
CA PRO A 121 -2.60 -4.88 -10.81
C PRO A 121 -1.76 -4.26 -9.69
N LEU A 122 -2.41 -3.43 -8.85
CA LEU A 122 -1.77 -2.73 -7.74
C LEU A 122 -2.54 -2.97 -6.43
N LEU A 123 -1.82 -3.40 -5.38
CA LEU A 123 -2.24 -3.29 -3.99
C LEU A 123 -1.26 -2.34 -3.29
N ALA A 124 -1.77 -1.30 -2.61
CA ALA A 124 -0.96 -0.32 -1.91
C ALA A 124 -1.38 -0.23 -0.44
N ILE A 125 -0.44 -0.38 0.50
CA ILE A 125 -0.70 -0.52 1.94
C ILE A 125 0.02 0.59 2.70
N CYS A 126 -0.70 1.28 3.59
CA CYS A 126 -0.23 2.29 4.52
C CYS A 126 0.57 3.39 3.81
N ARG A 127 1.91 3.39 3.90
CA ARG A 127 2.76 4.32 3.15
C ARG A 127 2.52 4.23 1.64
N GLY A 128 2.35 3.02 1.08
CA GLY A 128 2.04 2.84 -0.34
C GLY A 128 0.71 3.47 -0.75
N HIS A 129 -0.31 3.46 0.13
CA HIS A 129 -1.57 4.17 -0.06
C HIS A 129 -1.36 5.69 -0.11
N GLN A 130 -0.54 6.23 0.78
CA GLN A 130 -0.19 7.64 0.83
C GLN A 130 0.64 8.06 -0.40
N MET A 131 1.67 7.28 -0.76
CA MET A 131 2.52 7.52 -1.92
C MET A 131 1.74 7.49 -3.23
N LEU A 132 0.77 6.57 -3.35
CA LEU A 132 -0.13 6.54 -4.49
C LEU A 132 -0.91 7.87 -4.63
N ASN A 133 -1.40 8.43 -3.53
CA ASN A 133 -2.08 9.73 -3.54
C ASN A 133 -1.14 10.87 -3.94
N VAL A 134 0.07 10.89 -3.37
CA VAL A 134 1.10 11.92 -3.67
C VAL A 134 1.56 11.87 -5.12
N ALA A 135 1.75 10.69 -5.69
CA ALA A 135 2.14 10.49 -7.09
C ALA A 135 1.16 11.12 -8.09
N PHE A 136 -0.09 11.34 -7.69
CA PHE A 136 -1.12 12.02 -8.49
C PHE A 136 -1.42 13.45 -8.02
N GLY A 137 -0.50 14.07 -7.27
CA GLY A 137 -0.62 15.44 -6.79
C GLY A 137 -1.56 15.62 -5.59
N GLY A 138 -1.89 14.55 -4.90
CA GLY A 138 -2.68 14.60 -3.68
C GLY A 138 -1.85 15.05 -2.46
N ARG A 139 -2.53 15.50 -1.40
CA ARG A 139 -1.91 16.00 -0.16
C ARG A 139 -2.13 15.04 0.99
N LEU A 140 -1.22 15.11 1.98
CA LEU A 140 -1.30 14.36 3.22
C LEU A 140 -1.49 15.28 4.42
N VAL A 141 -2.15 14.76 5.44
CA VAL A 141 -1.96 15.18 6.84
C VAL A 141 -0.61 14.62 7.27
N ALA A 142 0.35 15.49 7.60
CA ALA A 142 1.69 15.07 8.00
C ALA A 142 1.74 14.58 9.47
N ASP A 143 0.78 15.00 10.29
CA ASP A 143 0.61 14.51 11.66
C ASP A 143 -0.87 14.64 12.08
N ILE A 144 -1.56 13.50 12.14
CA ILE A 144 -2.99 13.44 12.47
C ILE A 144 -3.26 14.08 13.84
N ARG A 145 -2.43 13.78 14.82
CA ARG A 145 -2.62 14.26 16.20
C ARG A 145 -2.56 15.78 16.31
N GLN A 146 -1.75 16.41 15.48
CA GLN A 146 -1.57 17.87 15.50
C GLN A 146 -2.52 18.61 14.55
N GLN A 147 -2.94 17.98 13.46
CA GLN A 147 -3.68 18.66 12.38
C GLN A 147 -5.17 18.30 12.31
N VAL A 148 -5.60 17.20 12.96
CA VAL A 148 -6.99 16.75 12.95
C VAL A 148 -7.59 16.83 14.36
N PRO A 149 -8.37 17.87 14.69
CA PRO A 149 -8.98 18.00 16.02
C PRO A 149 -9.92 16.82 16.31
N GLY A 150 -9.77 16.22 17.49
CA GLY A 150 -10.63 15.10 17.92
C GLY A 150 -10.36 13.77 17.20
N ALA A 151 -9.25 13.66 16.47
CA ALA A 151 -8.86 12.42 15.82
C ALA A 151 -8.74 11.24 16.79
N LEU A 152 -9.05 10.06 16.29
CA LEU A 152 -8.72 8.79 16.96
C LEU A 152 -7.20 8.63 17.09
N ASN A 153 -6.78 7.74 17.98
CA ASN A 153 -5.37 7.34 18.02
C ASN A 153 -5.10 6.34 16.89
N HIS A 154 -4.59 6.83 15.76
CA HIS A 154 -4.19 6.00 14.61
C HIS A 154 -2.79 5.40 14.74
N GLN A 155 -1.99 5.81 15.74
CA GLN A 155 -0.62 5.32 15.94
C GLN A 155 -0.57 4.28 17.07
N ARG A 156 -1.24 3.15 16.88
CA ARG A 156 -1.33 2.04 17.84
C ARG A 156 -0.24 1.00 17.61
N LEU A 157 1.03 1.46 17.75
CA LEU A 157 2.22 0.60 17.63
C LEU A 157 2.28 -0.48 18.72
N ASP A 158 1.58 -0.28 19.83
CA ASP A 158 1.39 -1.25 20.92
C ASP A 158 0.48 -2.43 20.53
N ARG A 159 -0.36 -2.27 19.50
CA ARG A 159 -1.38 -3.25 19.09
C ARG A 159 -1.46 -3.42 17.56
N PRO A 160 -0.35 -3.76 16.87
CA PRO A 160 -0.30 -3.73 15.40
C PRO A 160 -1.11 -4.84 14.73
N GLU A 161 -1.54 -5.86 15.49
CA GLU A 161 -2.30 -7.01 14.99
C GLU A 161 -3.74 -7.06 15.54
N ASP A 162 -4.20 -5.99 16.21
CA ASP A 162 -5.54 -5.89 16.76
C ASP A 162 -6.41 -4.93 15.93
N LEU A 163 -7.71 -5.18 15.92
CA LEU A 163 -8.69 -4.24 15.39
C LEU A 163 -8.89 -3.12 16.42
N VAL A 164 -8.51 -1.88 16.07
CA VAL A 164 -8.47 -0.76 17.02
C VAL A 164 -9.53 0.29 16.79
N HIS A 165 -10.04 0.39 15.57
CA HIS A 165 -11.22 1.22 15.23
C HIS A 165 -11.95 0.65 14.02
N GLU A 166 -13.07 1.24 13.67
CA GLU A 166 -13.90 0.86 12.53
C GLU A 166 -13.74 1.85 11.38
N ALA A 167 -13.81 1.33 10.16
CA ALA A 167 -13.93 2.09 8.92
C ALA A 167 -15.26 1.78 8.25
N ALA A 168 -16.04 2.82 7.95
CA ALA A 168 -17.26 2.71 7.15
C ALA A 168 -16.88 2.55 5.67
N LEU A 169 -17.37 1.50 5.03
CA LEU A 169 -17.09 1.19 3.63
C LEU A 169 -18.19 1.74 2.73
N THR A 170 -17.81 2.32 1.60
CA THR A 170 -18.75 2.74 0.56
C THR A 170 -19.46 1.52 -0.03
N PRO A 171 -20.81 1.44 -0.01
CA PRO A 171 -21.55 0.34 -0.60
C PRO A 171 -21.20 0.14 -2.08
N GLY A 172 -20.96 -1.10 -2.48
CA GLY A 172 -20.62 -1.43 -3.87
C GLY A 172 -19.16 -1.17 -4.28
N SER A 173 -18.33 -0.62 -3.39
CA SER A 173 -16.88 -0.49 -3.60
C SER A 173 -16.21 -1.86 -3.74
N LEU A 174 -15.01 -1.89 -4.31
CA LEU A 174 -14.21 -3.11 -4.42
C LEU A 174 -13.92 -3.69 -3.04
N LEU A 175 -13.49 -2.85 -2.08
CA LEU A 175 -13.21 -3.29 -0.72
C LEU A 175 -14.46 -3.86 -0.04
N SER A 176 -15.62 -3.20 -0.15
CA SER A 176 -16.87 -3.70 0.46
C SER A 176 -17.30 -5.04 -0.13
N LYS A 177 -17.12 -5.25 -1.44
CA LYS A 177 -17.39 -6.52 -2.12
C LYS A 177 -16.44 -7.62 -1.70
N ILE A 178 -15.14 -7.31 -1.56
CA ILE A 178 -14.11 -8.27 -1.11
C ILE A 178 -14.38 -8.70 0.32
N CYS A 179 -14.58 -7.74 1.23
CA CYS A 179 -14.76 -8.00 2.66
C CYS A 179 -16.19 -8.46 3.02
N LYS A 180 -17.15 -8.32 2.10
CA LYS A 180 -18.59 -8.58 2.31
C LYS A 180 -19.10 -7.87 3.56
N ALA A 181 -18.80 -6.57 3.68
CA ALA A 181 -19.10 -5.77 4.84
C ALA A 181 -19.42 -4.32 4.44
N GLN A 182 -20.17 -3.63 5.30
CA GLN A 182 -20.38 -2.18 5.25
C GLN A 182 -19.52 -1.44 6.28
N VAL A 183 -19.07 -2.15 7.31
CA VAL A 183 -18.15 -1.66 8.33
C VAL A 183 -17.06 -2.70 8.51
N LEU A 184 -15.82 -2.25 8.59
CA LEU A 184 -14.64 -3.09 8.74
C LEU A 184 -13.84 -2.59 9.95
N GLY A 185 -13.59 -3.48 10.94
CA GLY A 185 -12.63 -3.18 11.99
C GLY A 185 -11.22 -3.18 11.40
N VAL A 186 -10.37 -2.22 11.73
CA VAL A 186 -9.01 -2.12 11.17
C VAL A 186 -7.96 -1.95 12.27
N ASN A 187 -6.74 -2.40 12.01
CA ASN A 187 -5.57 -1.99 12.78
C ASN A 187 -5.08 -0.63 12.26
N SER A 188 -4.31 0.07 13.08
CA SER A 188 -3.87 1.41 12.73
C SER A 188 -2.53 1.71 13.38
N THR A 189 -1.49 1.91 12.57
CA THR A 189 -0.11 2.16 13.03
C THR A 189 0.53 3.29 12.21
N HIS A 190 -0.24 4.34 11.94
CA HIS A 190 0.19 5.49 11.15
C HIS A 190 -0.16 6.80 11.85
N HIS A 191 0.64 7.84 11.65
CA HIS A 191 0.34 9.19 12.10
C HIS A 191 0.13 10.17 10.95
N GLN A 192 0.43 9.75 9.71
CA GLN A 192 0.09 10.48 8.48
C GLN A 192 -1.17 9.89 7.84
N ALA A 193 -1.87 10.71 7.04
CA ALA A 193 -3.07 10.26 6.32
C ALA A 193 -3.31 11.07 5.05
N VAL A 194 -4.08 10.49 4.13
CA VAL A 194 -4.58 11.19 2.95
C VAL A 194 -5.64 12.22 3.38
N VAL A 195 -5.47 13.50 3.01
CA VAL A 195 -6.46 14.57 3.26
C VAL A 195 -7.71 14.32 2.44
N ARG A 196 -7.50 14.20 1.13
CA ARG A 196 -8.52 13.78 0.16
C ARG A 196 -7.84 13.04 -0.98
N PRO A 197 -8.52 12.08 -1.61
CA PRO A 197 -7.98 11.41 -2.77
C PRO A 197 -7.66 12.39 -3.90
N ALA A 198 -6.52 12.18 -4.57
CA ALA A 198 -6.20 12.83 -5.83
C ALA A 198 -7.21 12.47 -6.93
N GLU A 199 -7.26 13.25 -8.01
CA GLU A 199 -8.32 13.18 -9.04
C GLU A 199 -8.69 11.77 -9.57
N PRO A 200 -7.75 10.83 -9.85
CA PRO A 200 -8.18 9.53 -10.39
C PRO A 200 -8.79 8.60 -9.31
N PHE A 201 -8.77 8.99 -8.03
CA PHE A 201 -9.20 8.15 -6.92
C PHE A 201 -10.45 8.67 -6.23
N VAL A 202 -11.11 7.76 -5.51
CA VAL A 202 -12.22 8.05 -4.61
C VAL A 202 -11.98 7.34 -3.29
N ALA A 203 -12.31 8.01 -2.17
CA ALA A 203 -12.31 7.36 -0.87
C ALA A 203 -13.44 6.33 -0.79
N THR A 204 -13.09 5.10 -0.48
CA THR A 204 -14.05 3.98 -0.36
C THR A 204 -14.13 3.40 1.05
N ALA A 205 -13.30 3.90 1.97
CA ALA A 205 -13.45 3.66 3.40
C ALA A 205 -13.01 4.91 4.19
N ARG A 206 -13.72 5.19 5.29
CA ARG A 206 -13.37 6.25 6.23
C ARG A 206 -13.61 5.80 7.68
N SER A 207 -12.71 6.20 8.57
CA SER A 207 -12.93 6.15 10.00
C SER A 207 -13.95 7.20 10.46
N ARG A 208 -14.44 7.11 11.71
CA ARG A 208 -15.45 8.03 12.25
C ARG A 208 -14.98 9.48 12.33
N ASP A 209 -13.67 9.73 12.42
CA ASP A 209 -13.03 11.05 12.43
C ASP A 209 -12.69 11.57 11.01
N GLY A 210 -13.14 10.84 9.97
CA GLY A 210 -13.06 11.24 8.58
C GLY A 210 -11.75 10.86 7.87
N ILE A 211 -10.79 10.23 8.55
CA ILE A 211 -9.55 9.75 7.90
C ILE A 211 -9.88 8.76 6.81
N VAL A 212 -9.19 8.91 5.66
CA VAL A 212 -9.35 8.02 4.51
C VAL A 212 -8.62 6.71 4.79
N GLU A 213 -9.38 5.62 4.88
CA GLU A 213 -8.86 4.28 5.16
C GLU A 213 -8.70 3.40 3.92
N ALA A 214 -9.34 3.77 2.81
CA ALA A 214 -9.13 3.13 1.52
C ALA A 214 -9.47 4.05 0.35
N MET A 215 -8.76 3.86 -0.76
CA MET A 215 -9.04 4.49 -2.06
C MET A 215 -9.06 3.43 -3.16
N GLU A 216 -9.89 3.72 -4.17
CA GLU A 216 -10.01 2.97 -5.41
C GLU A 216 -10.02 3.95 -6.58
N LEU A 217 -9.83 3.46 -7.82
CA LEU A 217 -10.11 4.28 -9.00
C LEU A 217 -11.57 4.70 -9.02
N ARG A 218 -11.85 5.90 -9.46
CA ARG A 218 -13.21 6.35 -9.75
C ARG A 218 -13.90 5.36 -10.69
N PRO A 219 -15.21 5.13 -10.59
CA PRO A 219 -15.92 4.14 -11.41
C PRO A 219 -15.68 4.28 -12.91
N GLU A 220 -15.63 5.51 -13.42
CA GLU A 220 -15.37 5.82 -14.84
C GLU A 220 -13.93 5.48 -15.27
N LEU A 221 -13.01 5.35 -14.34
CA LEU A 221 -11.61 5.00 -14.55
C LEU A 221 -11.26 3.57 -14.14
N ALA A 222 -12.22 2.79 -13.63
CA ALA A 222 -12.00 1.44 -13.12
C ALA A 222 -11.33 0.50 -14.15
N GLY A 223 -11.50 0.76 -15.45
CA GLY A 223 -10.84 0.01 -16.53
C GLY A 223 -9.38 0.38 -16.79
N LYS A 224 -8.82 1.40 -16.15
CA LYS A 224 -7.42 1.83 -16.35
C LYS A 224 -6.43 0.79 -15.86
N LEU A 225 -6.72 0.12 -14.73
CA LEU A 225 -5.93 -1.00 -14.22
C LEU A 225 -6.81 -2.24 -14.05
N PRO A 226 -6.24 -3.46 -14.18
CA PRO A 226 -6.96 -4.71 -13.93
C PRO A 226 -7.46 -4.85 -12.49
N PHE A 227 -6.75 -4.22 -11.56
CA PHE A 227 -7.07 -4.14 -10.13
C PHE A 227 -6.31 -2.96 -9.52
N LEU A 228 -6.98 -2.15 -8.74
CA LEU A 228 -6.36 -1.18 -7.84
C LEU A 228 -7.15 -1.14 -6.55
N LEU A 229 -6.49 -1.43 -5.46
CA LEU A 229 -6.97 -1.20 -4.11
C LEU A 229 -5.83 -0.60 -3.30
N SER A 230 -6.10 0.49 -2.59
CA SER A 230 -5.17 1.04 -1.63
C SER A 230 -5.83 1.20 -0.27
N VAL A 231 -5.13 0.81 0.79
CA VAL A 231 -5.64 0.80 2.16
C VAL A 231 -4.63 1.42 3.11
N GLN A 232 -5.13 2.19 4.09
CA GLN A 232 -4.29 2.85 5.08
C GLN A 232 -3.89 1.89 6.21
N PHE A 233 -4.74 0.93 6.54
CA PHE A 233 -4.49 -0.13 7.52
C PHE A 233 -3.57 -1.22 6.98
N HIS A 234 -3.15 -2.16 7.83
CA HIS A 234 -2.21 -3.24 7.53
C HIS A 234 -2.91 -4.61 7.46
N PRO A 235 -3.53 -4.98 6.32
CA PRO A 235 -4.21 -6.26 6.18
C PRO A 235 -3.26 -7.46 6.28
N GLU A 236 -1.97 -7.32 5.93
CA GLU A 236 -0.96 -8.39 6.00
C GLU A 236 -0.74 -8.89 7.43
N ARG A 237 -0.99 -8.06 8.43
CA ARG A 237 -0.91 -8.45 9.85
C ARG A 237 -2.14 -9.18 10.35
N LEU A 238 -3.25 -9.11 9.61
CA LEU A 238 -4.56 -9.64 10.00
C LEU A 238 -4.95 -10.92 9.26
N VAL A 239 -4.22 -11.32 8.21
CA VAL A 239 -4.56 -12.45 7.33
C VAL A 239 -4.68 -13.78 8.07
N GLN A 240 -3.90 -13.99 9.12
CA GLN A 240 -3.93 -15.25 9.88
C GLN A 240 -5.18 -15.38 10.76
N LYS A 241 -5.62 -14.26 11.35
CA LYS A 241 -6.74 -14.20 12.29
C LYS A 241 -8.10 -14.06 11.59
N HIS A 242 -8.15 -13.40 10.43
CA HIS A 242 -9.41 -12.96 9.84
C HIS A 242 -9.50 -13.23 8.32
N ALA A 243 -10.53 -13.96 7.91
CA ALA A 243 -10.76 -14.34 6.50
C ALA A 243 -10.96 -13.13 5.56
N ARG A 244 -11.54 -12.03 6.06
CA ARG A 244 -11.82 -10.82 5.26
C ARG A 244 -10.53 -10.19 4.72
N TYR A 245 -9.44 -10.17 5.52
CA TYR A 245 -8.16 -9.61 5.09
C TYR A 245 -7.40 -10.58 4.17
N ARG A 246 -7.53 -11.91 4.35
CA ARG A 246 -7.06 -12.90 3.38
C ARG A 246 -7.69 -12.69 2.01
N ALA A 247 -9.00 -12.38 1.98
CA ALA A 247 -9.72 -12.14 0.73
C ALA A 247 -9.16 -10.96 -0.07
N ILE A 248 -8.58 -9.94 0.59
CA ILE A 248 -7.91 -8.81 -0.10
C ILE A 248 -6.73 -9.33 -0.93
N PHE A 249 -5.83 -10.10 -0.33
CA PHE A 249 -4.68 -10.68 -1.04
C PHE A 249 -5.11 -11.70 -2.10
N GLN A 250 -6.11 -12.53 -1.82
CA GLN A 250 -6.65 -13.49 -2.79
C GLN A 250 -7.18 -12.78 -4.04
N ARG A 251 -7.97 -11.72 -3.88
CA ARG A 251 -8.51 -10.96 -5.02
C ARG A 251 -7.43 -10.23 -5.81
N PHE A 252 -6.41 -9.70 -5.13
CA PHE A 252 -5.25 -9.10 -5.77
C PHE A 252 -4.47 -10.14 -6.59
N VAL A 253 -4.10 -11.27 -6.00
CA VAL A 253 -3.35 -12.36 -6.66
C VAL A 253 -4.15 -12.97 -7.82
N GLU A 254 -5.48 -13.14 -7.69
CA GLU A 254 -6.36 -13.54 -8.78
C GLU A 254 -6.32 -12.55 -9.96
N ALA A 255 -6.33 -11.25 -9.68
CA ALA A 255 -6.23 -10.23 -10.73
C ALA A 255 -4.87 -10.27 -11.44
N CYS A 256 -3.78 -10.52 -10.71
CA CYS A 256 -2.45 -10.71 -11.27
C CYS A 256 -2.39 -11.94 -12.18
N ALA A 257 -2.96 -13.07 -11.77
CA ALA A 257 -3.01 -14.29 -12.58
C ALA A 257 -3.80 -14.09 -13.90
N ARG A 258 -4.92 -13.36 -13.86
CA ARG A 258 -5.70 -13.03 -15.07
C ARG A 258 -5.00 -12.07 -16.01
N ASN A 259 -4.23 -11.12 -15.48
CA ASN A 259 -3.47 -10.16 -16.28
C ASN A 259 -2.34 -10.83 -17.06
N LYS A 260 -1.75 -11.88 -16.50
CA LYS A 260 -0.75 -12.71 -17.13
C LYS A 260 -1.26 -13.42 -18.40
N ILE A 261 -2.45 -14.03 -18.32
CA ILE A 261 -3.06 -14.78 -19.43
C ILE A 261 -3.36 -13.88 -20.65
N LYS A 262 -3.65 -12.60 -20.44
CA LYS A 262 -3.89 -11.64 -21.53
C LYS A 262 -2.64 -11.16 -22.27
N LYS A 263 -1.45 -11.49 -21.77
CA LYS A 263 -0.14 -11.09 -22.34
C LYS A 263 0.62 -12.23 -22.99
N SER A 264 0.19 -13.47 -22.81
CA SER A 264 0.65 -14.68 -23.48
C SER A 264 -0.24 -14.99 -24.68
#